data_0ba2b52610e42b21a8b334955fe35461
#
_entry.id   0ba2b52610e42b21a8b334955fe35461
#
_cell.length_a   1.000
_cell.length_b   1.000
_cell.length_c   1.000
_cell.angle_alpha   90.00
_cell.angle_beta   90.00
_cell.angle_gamma   90.00
#
_symmetry.space_group_name_H-M   'P 1'
#
loop_
_entity.id
_entity.type
_entity.pdbx_description
1 polymer ?
#
loop_
_entity_poly.entity_id
_entity_poly.type
_entity_poly.pdbx_seq_one_letter_code
_entity_poly.pdbx_strand_id
1 'polypeptide(L)'
;MDWRQNRALTGVRYLLETAQAEGVEAASCLIGSAISSETLQQRNAQIEAWQELAVIRNLLEHAGRPGLGFAAGQRYHLTSLGLLGFTMLASRTLGEAFATFSRFQLLALTLCPARIEVERRGSWLLFDASVLPQDARAFVIERGLSACLGVACELLQRPLAPLAIEMTSSAPADLAALQGEFAY
;
A
#
# COMPACT_ATOMS: atom_id res chain seq x y z
N MET A 1 3.96 -7.28 -14.56
CA MET A 1 4.72 -7.15 -13.30
C MET A 1 5.75 -8.26 -13.22
N ASP A 2 6.99 -7.94 -12.84
CA ASP A 2 8.00 -8.96 -12.55
C ASP A 2 7.91 -9.37 -11.06
N TRP A 3 7.43 -10.57 -10.81
CA TRP A 3 7.25 -11.11 -9.46
C TRP A 3 8.57 -11.49 -8.77
N ARG A 4 9.70 -11.50 -9.50
CA ARG A 4 11.05 -11.68 -8.96
C ARG A 4 11.76 -10.36 -8.66
N GLN A 5 11.08 -9.23 -8.89
CA GLN A 5 11.63 -7.92 -8.56
C GLN A 5 11.89 -7.82 -7.05
N ASN A 6 13.10 -7.38 -6.71
CA ASN A 6 13.49 -7.13 -5.33
C ASN A 6 12.75 -5.94 -4.74
N ARG A 7 12.34 -6.10 -3.47
CA ARG A 7 11.58 -5.11 -2.71
C ARG A 7 12.10 -5.03 -1.28
N ALA A 8 11.91 -3.88 -0.64
CA ALA A 8 12.20 -3.75 0.78
C ALA A 8 11.23 -4.60 1.61
N LEU A 9 11.74 -5.23 2.66
CA LEU A 9 10.96 -6.03 3.61
C LEU A 9 9.91 -5.21 4.39
N THR A 10 9.99 -3.89 4.35
CA THR A 10 9.09 -2.98 5.09
C THR A 10 7.61 -3.27 4.82
N GLY A 11 7.24 -3.55 3.57
CA GLY A 11 5.86 -3.92 3.22
C GLY A 11 5.37 -5.16 3.98
N VAL A 12 6.21 -6.19 4.08
CA VAL A 12 5.88 -7.41 4.85
C VAL A 12 5.77 -7.11 6.34
N ARG A 13 6.63 -6.28 6.91
CA ARG A 13 6.52 -5.90 8.34
C ARG A 13 5.17 -5.26 8.63
N TYR A 14 4.69 -4.34 7.79
CA TYR A 14 3.37 -3.73 7.95
C TYR A 14 2.23 -4.73 7.78
N LEU A 15 2.39 -5.73 6.90
CA LEU A 15 1.42 -6.83 6.80
C LEU A 15 1.36 -7.66 8.08
N LEU A 16 2.51 -7.97 8.70
CA LEU A 16 2.57 -8.71 9.95
C LEU A 16 2.03 -7.91 11.14
N GLU A 17 2.26 -6.60 11.19
CA GLU A 17 1.64 -5.71 12.18
C GLU A 17 0.11 -5.63 11.99
N THR A 18 -0.36 -5.64 10.74
CA THR A 18 -1.78 -5.71 10.43
C THR A 18 -2.36 -7.05 10.88
N ALA A 19 -1.68 -8.16 10.59
CA ALA A 19 -2.05 -9.49 11.05
C ALA A 19 -2.19 -9.54 12.58
N GLN A 20 -1.22 -9.00 13.29
CA GLN A 20 -1.24 -8.94 14.75
C GLN A 20 -2.44 -8.14 15.28
N ALA A 21 -2.78 -7.02 14.65
CA ALA A 21 -3.96 -6.22 15.02
C ALA A 21 -5.28 -6.98 14.80
N GLU A 22 -5.30 -7.90 13.83
CA GLU A 22 -6.45 -8.78 13.54
C GLU A 22 -6.42 -10.10 14.34
N GLY A 23 -5.45 -10.27 15.26
CA GLY A 23 -5.31 -11.49 16.04
C GLY A 23 -4.75 -12.68 15.27
N VAL A 24 -4.12 -12.45 14.11
CA VAL A 24 -3.49 -13.49 13.29
C VAL A 24 -2.01 -13.60 13.64
N GLU A 25 -1.54 -14.82 13.88
CA GLU A 25 -0.14 -15.06 14.19
C GLU A 25 0.76 -14.82 12.96
N ALA A 26 1.90 -14.16 13.20
CA ALA A 26 2.88 -13.87 12.15
C ALA A 26 3.36 -15.14 11.43
N ALA A 27 3.52 -16.26 12.18
CA ALA A 27 3.93 -17.54 11.61
C ALA A 27 2.96 -18.03 10.54
N SER A 28 1.64 -17.90 10.77
CA SER A 28 0.62 -18.27 9.78
C SER A 28 0.73 -17.44 8.50
N CYS A 29 1.02 -16.14 8.62
CA CYS A 29 1.20 -15.26 7.46
C CYS A 29 2.47 -15.60 6.64
N LEU A 30 3.48 -16.18 7.25
CA LEU A 30 4.76 -16.47 6.60
C LEU A 30 4.81 -17.83 5.89
N ILE A 31 3.82 -18.69 6.06
CA ILE A 31 3.78 -20.04 5.44
C ILE A 31 3.94 -19.89 3.92
N GLY A 32 4.89 -20.64 3.34
CA GLY A 32 5.15 -20.67 1.91
C GLY A 32 5.76 -19.39 1.30
N SER A 33 6.03 -18.35 2.10
CA SER A 33 6.65 -17.10 1.62
C SER A 33 8.17 -17.19 1.46
N ALA A 34 8.81 -18.24 1.97
CA ALA A 34 10.26 -18.36 2.07
C ALA A 34 10.95 -17.19 2.83
N ILE A 35 10.22 -16.48 3.70
CA ILE A 35 10.76 -15.44 4.58
C ILE A 35 11.01 -16.05 5.95
N SER A 36 12.27 -16.09 6.37
CA SER A 36 12.66 -16.61 7.68
C SER A 36 12.58 -15.54 8.77
N SER A 37 12.54 -15.99 10.04
CA SER A 37 12.65 -15.09 11.21
C SER A 37 13.95 -14.28 11.21
N GLU A 38 15.05 -14.87 10.71
CA GLU A 38 16.34 -14.18 10.58
C GLU A 38 16.25 -13.05 9.53
N THR A 39 15.57 -13.31 8.40
CA THR A 39 15.31 -12.28 7.37
C THR A 39 14.54 -11.12 7.96
N LEU A 40 13.51 -11.38 8.79
CA LEU A 40 12.72 -10.34 9.43
C LEU A 40 13.54 -9.44 10.39
N GLN A 41 14.61 -9.96 10.98
CA GLN A 41 15.47 -9.19 11.91
C GLN A 41 16.46 -8.27 11.16
N GLN A 42 16.72 -8.50 9.89
CA GLN A 42 17.67 -7.72 9.11
C GLN A 42 17.03 -6.40 8.67
N ARG A 43 17.67 -5.26 9.02
CA ARG A 43 17.14 -3.91 8.72
C ARG A 43 16.93 -3.64 7.24
N ASN A 44 17.88 -4.09 6.40
CA ASN A 44 17.90 -3.82 4.96
C ASN A 44 17.62 -5.08 4.14
N ALA A 45 16.92 -6.06 4.70
CA ALA A 45 16.56 -7.25 3.97
C ALA A 45 15.70 -6.91 2.75
N GLN A 46 16.01 -7.56 1.66
CA GLN A 46 15.22 -7.53 0.44
C GLN A 46 14.53 -8.87 0.25
N ILE A 47 13.36 -8.80 -0.33
CA ILE A 47 12.53 -9.94 -0.70
C ILE A 47 12.10 -9.78 -2.15
N GLU A 48 11.64 -10.85 -2.76
CA GLU A 48 10.99 -10.78 -4.06
C GLU A 48 9.49 -10.46 -3.93
N ALA A 49 8.91 -9.85 -4.95
CA ALA A 49 7.50 -9.43 -4.93
C ALA A 49 6.51 -10.59 -4.70
N TRP A 50 6.83 -11.80 -5.18
CA TRP A 50 6.01 -12.99 -4.95
C TRP A 50 5.95 -13.39 -3.47
N GLN A 51 7.02 -13.13 -2.72
CA GLN A 51 7.08 -13.44 -1.27
C GLN A 51 6.12 -12.53 -0.49
N GLU A 52 6.08 -11.24 -0.83
CA GLU A 52 5.09 -10.31 -0.26
C GLU A 52 3.65 -10.72 -0.64
N LEU A 53 3.43 -11.15 -1.89
CA LEU A 53 2.14 -11.66 -2.35
C LEU A 53 1.69 -12.90 -1.56
N ALA A 54 2.62 -13.82 -1.27
CA ALA A 54 2.31 -15.00 -0.44
C ALA A 54 1.85 -14.58 0.96
N VAL A 55 2.52 -13.60 1.59
CA VAL A 55 2.11 -13.06 2.90
C VAL A 55 0.73 -12.40 2.83
N ILE A 56 0.44 -11.64 1.77
CA ILE A 56 -0.89 -11.03 1.57
C ILE A 56 -1.97 -12.11 1.49
N ARG A 57 -1.75 -13.18 0.73
CA ARG A 57 -2.71 -14.28 0.59
C ARG A 57 -3.00 -14.97 1.91
N ASN A 58 -1.95 -15.28 2.65
CA ASN A 58 -2.09 -15.89 3.99
C ASN A 58 -2.83 -14.96 4.95
N LEU A 59 -2.54 -13.67 4.94
CA LEU A 59 -3.24 -12.69 5.75
C LEU A 59 -4.74 -12.64 5.39
N LEU A 60 -5.08 -12.62 4.10
CA LEU A 60 -6.46 -12.63 3.63
C LEU A 60 -7.20 -13.93 4.00
N GLU A 61 -6.53 -15.07 3.95
CA GLU A 61 -7.10 -16.36 4.33
C GLU A 61 -7.45 -16.42 5.81
N HIS A 62 -6.60 -15.87 6.68
CA HIS A 62 -6.77 -15.97 8.14
C HIS A 62 -7.61 -14.84 8.73
N ALA A 63 -7.49 -13.62 8.23
CA ALA A 63 -8.21 -12.46 8.78
C ALA A 63 -9.54 -12.16 8.08
N GLY A 64 -9.65 -12.46 6.78
CA GLY A 64 -10.87 -12.55 5.96
C GLY A 64 -11.90 -11.42 6.02
N ARG A 65 -11.59 -10.24 6.57
CA ARG A 65 -12.54 -9.14 6.67
C ARG A 65 -12.43 -8.14 5.51
N PRO A 66 -13.54 -7.49 5.09
CA PRO A 66 -13.50 -6.39 4.14
C PRO A 66 -12.65 -5.21 4.65
N GLY A 67 -12.02 -4.46 3.73
CA GLY A 67 -11.27 -3.25 4.08
C GLY A 67 -9.91 -3.49 4.75
N LEU A 68 -9.44 -4.74 4.83
CA LEU A 68 -8.17 -5.06 5.45
C LEU A 68 -6.99 -4.37 4.74
N GLY A 69 -7.09 -4.13 3.44
CA GLY A 69 -6.09 -3.38 2.68
C GLY A 69 -5.98 -1.93 3.15
N PHE A 70 -7.09 -1.28 3.47
CA PHE A 70 -7.08 0.09 4.02
C PHE A 70 -6.36 0.13 5.36
N ALA A 71 -6.66 -0.78 6.28
CA ALA A 71 -5.98 -0.88 7.56
C ALA A 71 -4.46 -1.10 7.42
N ALA A 72 -4.05 -1.93 6.46
CA ALA A 72 -2.64 -2.13 6.14
C ALA A 72 -2.01 -0.85 5.56
N GLY A 73 -2.72 -0.12 4.72
CA GLY A 73 -2.27 1.11 4.10
C GLY A 73 -2.01 2.26 5.08
N GLN A 74 -2.78 2.36 6.15
CA GLN A 74 -2.61 3.37 7.21
C GLN A 74 -1.25 3.29 7.95
N ARG A 75 -0.55 2.16 7.85
CA ARG A 75 0.78 1.98 8.43
C ARG A 75 1.91 2.60 7.62
N TYR A 76 1.60 3.05 6.41
CA TYR A 76 2.58 3.65 5.51
C TYR A 76 2.69 5.14 5.79
N HIS A 77 3.89 5.60 6.05
CA HIS A 77 4.25 6.99 6.27
C HIS A 77 5.22 7.46 5.20
N LEU A 78 5.39 8.77 5.09
CA LEU A 78 6.37 9.36 4.17
C LEU A 78 7.78 8.80 4.43
N THR A 79 8.13 8.57 5.69
CA THR A 79 9.41 7.97 6.11
C THR A 79 9.57 6.51 5.66
N SER A 80 8.48 5.79 5.42
CA SER A 80 8.50 4.41 4.91
C SER A 80 9.06 4.32 3.50
N LEU A 81 8.98 5.41 2.74
CA LEU A 81 9.46 5.51 1.37
C LEU A 81 10.97 5.82 1.27
N GLY A 82 11.66 5.98 2.40
CA GLY A 82 13.10 6.26 2.43
C GLY A 82 13.48 7.47 1.58
N LEU A 83 14.47 7.33 0.69
CA LEU A 83 14.94 8.43 -0.15
C LEU A 83 13.84 9.01 -1.04
N LEU A 84 12.91 8.20 -1.53
CA LEU A 84 11.76 8.69 -2.30
C LEU A 84 10.90 9.62 -1.47
N GLY A 85 10.63 9.29 -0.20
CA GLY A 85 9.88 10.15 0.72
C GLY A 85 10.54 11.51 0.93
N PHE A 86 11.87 11.56 1.08
CA PHE A 86 12.61 12.82 1.17
C PHE A 86 12.51 13.66 -0.11
N THR A 87 12.56 13.02 -1.29
CA THR A 87 12.40 13.75 -2.56
C THR A 87 10.96 14.27 -2.74
N MET A 88 9.97 13.53 -2.29
CA MET A 88 8.58 13.98 -2.27
C MET A 88 8.40 15.17 -1.31
N LEU A 89 9.01 15.13 -0.12
CA LEU A 89 8.96 16.22 0.86
C LEU A 89 9.60 17.52 0.33
N ALA A 90 10.64 17.41 -0.49
CA ALA A 90 11.31 18.54 -1.12
C ALA A 90 10.53 19.13 -2.33
N SER A 91 9.43 18.51 -2.74
CA SER A 91 8.61 18.98 -3.86
C SER A 91 7.84 20.25 -3.48
N ARG A 92 7.61 21.14 -4.44
CA ARG A 92 6.92 22.42 -4.20
C ARG A 92 5.41 22.28 -4.12
N THR A 93 4.87 21.23 -4.74
CA THR A 93 3.44 20.95 -4.80
C THR A 93 3.18 19.46 -4.61
N LEU A 94 1.96 19.13 -4.18
CA LEU A 94 1.52 17.74 -4.08
C LEU A 94 1.59 17.01 -5.45
N GLY A 95 1.24 17.72 -6.53
CA GLY A 95 1.32 17.19 -7.89
C GLY A 95 2.75 16.81 -8.28
N GLU A 96 3.74 17.66 -7.97
CA GLU A 96 5.17 17.35 -8.21
C GLU A 96 5.64 16.17 -7.36
N ALA A 97 5.21 16.08 -6.10
CA ALA A 97 5.52 14.96 -5.22
C ALA A 97 5.00 13.63 -5.79
N PHE A 98 3.74 13.58 -6.22
CA PHE A 98 3.17 12.37 -6.81
C PHE A 98 3.68 12.08 -8.24
N ALA A 99 4.06 13.09 -9.01
CA ALA A 99 4.78 12.88 -10.27
C ALA A 99 6.14 12.21 -10.04
N THR A 100 6.84 12.63 -8.98
CA THR A 100 8.10 12.00 -8.54
C THR A 100 7.86 10.56 -8.09
N PHE A 101 6.83 10.32 -7.28
CA PHE A 101 6.41 8.98 -6.87
C PHE A 101 6.14 8.08 -8.09
N SER A 102 5.35 8.54 -9.06
CA SER A 102 5.02 7.78 -10.26
C SER A 102 6.26 7.43 -11.10
N ARG A 103 7.21 8.36 -11.18
CA ARG A 103 8.47 8.16 -11.92
C ARG A 103 9.38 7.12 -11.26
N PHE A 104 9.42 7.11 -9.93
CA PHE A 104 10.32 6.26 -9.14
C PHE A 104 9.56 5.19 -8.34
N GLN A 105 8.40 4.76 -8.80
CA GLN A 105 7.54 3.81 -8.11
C GLN A 105 8.19 2.44 -7.83
N LEU A 106 9.27 2.08 -8.53
CA LEU A 106 10.07 0.88 -8.23
C LEU A 106 10.75 0.98 -6.85
N LEU A 107 10.99 2.19 -6.34
CA LEU A 107 11.49 2.43 -4.99
C LEU A 107 10.35 2.52 -3.96
N ALA A 108 9.12 2.65 -4.42
CA ALA A 108 7.95 2.68 -3.56
C ALA A 108 7.54 1.26 -3.13
N LEU A 109 6.81 1.18 -2.03
CA LEU A 109 6.33 -0.09 -1.49
C LEU A 109 5.03 -0.59 -2.16
N THR A 110 4.72 -0.12 -3.38
CA THR A 110 3.53 -0.53 -4.12
C THR A 110 3.78 -1.80 -4.95
N LEU A 111 2.78 -2.69 -5.01
CA LEU A 111 2.76 -3.86 -5.91
C LEU A 111 2.01 -3.56 -7.22
N CYS A 112 1.51 -2.35 -7.38
CA CYS A 112 0.65 -1.97 -8.48
C CYS A 112 1.18 -0.67 -9.10
N PRO A 113 1.32 -0.60 -10.42
CA PRO A 113 1.67 0.65 -11.08
C PRO A 113 0.67 1.75 -10.74
N ALA A 114 1.19 2.93 -10.42
CA ALA A 114 0.39 4.11 -10.14
C ALA A 114 0.89 5.29 -10.98
N ARG A 115 -0.05 6.09 -11.50
CA ARG A 115 0.27 7.31 -12.24
C ARG A 115 -0.66 8.44 -11.86
N ILE A 116 -0.18 9.65 -12.01
CA ILE A 116 -0.99 10.86 -11.84
C ILE A 116 -1.41 11.38 -13.22
N GLU A 117 -2.69 11.70 -13.34
CA GLU A 117 -3.25 12.41 -14.49
C GLU A 117 -3.79 13.77 -14.03
N VAL A 118 -3.34 14.85 -14.67
CA VAL A 118 -3.73 16.21 -14.31
C VAL A 118 -4.78 16.71 -15.29
N GLU A 119 -5.93 17.10 -14.79
CA GLU A 119 -7.04 17.65 -15.54
C GLU A 119 -7.37 19.10 -15.13
N ARG A 120 -8.24 19.76 -15.87
CA ARG A 120 -8.64 21.16 -15.58
C ARG A 120 -9.31 21.33 -14.21
N ARG A 121 -10.00 20.31 -13.69
CA ARG A 121 -10.79 20.37 -12.45
C ARG A 121 -10.18 19.62 -11.27
N GLY A 122 -9.02 19.00 -11.46
CA GLY A 122 -8.36 18.21 -10.43
C GLY A 122 -7.29 17.31 -10.99
N SER A 123 -6.83 16.41 -10.16
CA SER A 123 -5.85 15.38 -10.55
C SER A 123 -6.34 14.02 -10.10
N TRP A 124 -6.13 13.02 -10.92
CA TRP A 124 -6.43 11.63 -10.61
C TRP A 124 -5.16 10.88 -10.27
N LEU A 125 -5.19 10.12 -9.21
CA LEU A 125 -4.18 9.09 -8.93
C LEU A 125 -4.78 7.75 -9.35
N LEU A 126 -4.21 7.15 -10.38
CA LEU A 126 -4.72 5.95 -11.02
C LEU A 126 -3.83 4.75 -10.66
N PHE A 127 -4.44 3.64 -10.26
CA PHE A 127 -3.77 2.37 -10.00
C PHE A 127 -4.13 1.36 -11.08
N ASP A 128 -3.12 0.76 -11.74
CA ASP A 128 -3.34 -0.30 -12.72
C ASP A 128 -3.39 -1.66 -12.04
N ALA A 129 -4.59 -2.10 -11.73
CA ALA A 129 -4.85 -3.38 -11.10
C ALA A 129 -4.75 -4.60 -12.04
N SER A 130 -4.61 -4.38 -13.35
CA SER A 130 -4.59 -5.47 -14.36
C SER A 130 -3.41 -6.43 -14.16
N VAL A 131 -2.31 -5.92 -13.62
CA VAL A 131 -1.08 -6.69 -13.35
C VAL A 131 -1.16 -7.59 -12.12
N LEU A 132 -2.22 -7.45 -11.31
CA LEU A 132 -2.37 -8.14 -10.02
C LEU A 132 -3.21 -9.42 -10.17
N PRO A 133 -2.88 -10.50 -9.43
CA PRO A 133 -3.75 -11.66 -9.29
C PRO A 133 -5.11 -11.25 -8.71
N GLN A 134 -6.17 -11.90 -9.19
CA GLN A 134 -7.54 -11.54 -8.84
C GLN A 134 -7.81 -11.64 -7.32
N ASP A 135 -7.24 -12.64 -6.67
CA ASP A 135 -7.39 -12.95 -5.25
C ASP A 135 -6.79 -11.89 -4.31
N ALA A 136 -5.75 -11.17 -4.75
CA ALA A 136 -5.08 -10.13 -3.95
C ALA A 136 -5.40 -8.71 -4.44
N ARG A 137 -6.12 -8.56 -5.55
CA ARG A 137 -6.31 -7.28 -6.25
C ARG A 137 -6.96 -6.22 -5.37
N ALA A 138 -8.08 -6.54 -4.76
CA ALA A 138 -8.80 -5.60 -3.92
C ALA A 138 -7.93 -5.09 -2.76
N PHE A 139 -7.30 -6.01 -2.02
CA PHE A 139 -6.41 -5.68 -0.92
C PHE A 139 -5.27 -4.75 -1.33
N VAL A 140 -4.60 -5.04 -2.46
CA VAL A 140 -3.45 -4.23 -2.92
C VAL A 140 -3.89 -2.82 -3.33
N ILE A 141 -5.05 -2.67 -3.98
CA ILE A 141 -5.61 -1.36 -4.35
C ILE A 141 -6.03 -0.57 -3.11
N GLU A 142 -6.76 -1.19 -2.18
CA GLU A 142 -7.15 -0.57 -0.91
C GLU A 142 -5.92 -0.08 -0.13
N ARG A 143 -4.90 -0.94 0.00
CA ARG A 143 -3.64 -0.60 0.66
C ARG A 143 -2.94 0.58 -0.03
N GLY A 144 -2.85 0.54 -1.35
CA GLY A 144 -2.22 1.60 -2.14
C GLY A 144 -2.94 2.93 -2.00
N LEU A 145 -4.27 2.93 -2.05
CA LEU A 145 -5.10 4.12 -1.88
C LEU A 145 -4.92 4.73 -0.49
N SER A 146 -5.06 3.93 0.56
CA SER A 146 -4.90 4.37 1.95
C SER A 146 -3.49 4.93 2.21
N ALA A 147 -2.45 4.23 1.76
CA ALA A 147 -1.07 4.69 1.88
C ALA A 147 -0.82 6.03 1.17
N CYS A 148 -1.34 6.19 -0.06
CA CYS A 148 -1.19 7.44 -0.80
C CYS A 148 -1.94 8.60 -0.15
N LEU A 149 -3.14 8.37 0.39
CA LEU A 149 -3.89 9.39 1.13
C LEU A 149 -3.15 9.80 2.41
N GLY A 150 -2.65 8.85 3.20
CA GLY A 150 -1.86 9.12 4.39
C GLY A 150 -0.62 9.96 4.08
N VAL A 151 0.16 9.55 3.09
CA VAL A 151 1.35 10.30 2.63
C VAL A 151 0.97 11.71 2.13
N ALA A 152 -0.16 11.86 1.43
CA ALA A 152 -0.63 13.18 0.98
C ALA A 152 -1.00 14.08 2.15
N CYS A 153 -1.65 13.54 3.18
CA CYS A 153 -1.97 14.27 4.42
C CYS A 153 -0.70 14.72 5.14
N GLU A 154 0.31 13.84 5.25
CA GLU A 154 1.60 14.18 5.86
C GLU A 154 2.33 15.29 5.08
N LEU A 155 2.36 15.21 3.73
CA LEU A 155 2.98 16.23 2.88
C LEU A 155 2.29 17.59 3.03
N LEU A 156 0.96 17.61 3.15
CA LEU A 156 0.18 18.83 3.30
C LEU A 156 0.08 19.32 4.74
N GLN A 157 0.46 18.49 5.71
CA GLN A 157 0.30 18.76 7.15
C GLN A 157 -1.17 19.11 7.53
N ARG A 158 -2.12 18.53 6.80
CA ARG A 158 -3.56 18.70 7.03
C ARG A 158 -4.34 17.51 6.45
N PRO A 159 -5.54 17.26 6.95
CA PRO A 159 -6.45 16.27 6.37
C PRO A 159 -6.73 16.57 4.90
N LEU A 160 -6.77 15.52 4.09
CA LEU A 160 -7.14 15.56 2.68
C LEU A 160 -8.27 14.56 2.45
N ALA A 161 -9.42 15.06 2.02
CA ALA A 161 -10.49 14.22 1.52
C ALA A 161 -10.42 14.18 -0.01
N PRO A 162 -10.41 12.99 -0.63
CA PRO A 162 -10.51 12.89 -2.09
C PRO A 162 -11.87 13.41 -2.56
N LEU A 163 -11.93 14.05 -3.73
CA LEU A 163 -13.17 14.53 -4.33
C LEU A 163 -14.04 13.36 -4.81
N ALA A 164 -13.42 12.29 -5.27
CA ALA A 164 -14.06 11.07 -5.69
C ALA A 164 -13.09 9.88 -5.56
N ILE A 165 -13.63 8.71 -5.30
CA ILE A 165 -12.92 7.42 -5.36
C ILE A 165 -13.72 6.53 -6.30
N GLU A 166 -13.10 6.09 -7.40
CA GLU A 166 -13.68 5.18 -8.37
C GLU A 166 -12.94 3.84 -8.32
N MET A 167 -13.66 2.75 -8.13
CA MET A 167 -13.11 1.41 -8.07
C MET A 167 -13.84 0.49 -9.04
N THR A 168 -13.09 -0.37 -9.75
CA THR A 168 -13.67 -1.38 -10.65
C THR A 168 -14.14 -2.65 -9.91
N SER A 169 -13.77 -2.82 -8.64
CA SER A 169 -14.29 -3.86 -7.76
C SER A 169 -15.61 -3.43 -7.14
N SER A 170 -16.47 -4.40 -6.82
CA SER A 170 -17.67 -4.12 -6.03
C SER A 170 -17.29 -3.38 -4.77
N ALA A 171 -17.97 -2.28 -4.48
CA ALA A 171 -17.76 -1.56 -3.22
C ALA A 171 -17.97 -2.54 -2.06
N PRO A 172 -17.10 -2.54 -1.03
CA PRO A 172 -17.35 -3.31 0.17
C PRO A 172 -18.74 -2.96 0.71
N ALA A 173 -19.48 -3.96 1.19
CA ALA A 173 -20.84 -3.78 1.70
C ALA A 173 -20.94 -2.73 2.83
N ASP A 174 -19.81 -2.44 3.48
CA ASP A 174 -19.66 -1.46 4.56
C ASP A 174 -18.81 -0.23 4.16
N LEU A 175 -19.12 0.38 3.01
CA LEU A 175 -18.47 1.64 2.63
C LEU A 175 -18.61 2.73 3.72
N ALA A 176 -19.69 2.70 4.50
CA ALA A 176 -19.91 3.61 5.62
C ALA A 176 -18.93 3.39 6.79
N ALA A 177 -18.55 2.16 7.08
CA ALA A 177 -17.50 1.85 8.06
C ALA A 177 -16.12 2.33 7.59
N LEU A 178 -15.87 2.23 6.28
CA LEU A 178 -14.64 2.70 5.66
C LEU A 178 -14.55 4.24 5.63
N GLN A 179 -15.67 4.96 5.55
CA GLN A 179 -15.67 6.44 5.64
C GLN A 179 -15.13 6.94 6.98
N GLY A 180 -15.31 6.19 8.07
CA GLY A 180 -14.68 6.46 9.36
C GLY A 180 -13.16 6.24 9.37
N GLU A 181 -12.66 5.31 8.56
CA GLU A 181 -11.22 5.02 8.42
C GLU A 181 -10.50 6.04 7.52
N PHE A 182 -11.22 6.75 6.66
CA PHE A 182 -10.70 7.85 5.83
C PHE A 182 -10.83 9.24 6.49
N ALA A 183 -11.38 9.34 7.69
CA ALA A 183 -11.40 10.58 8.46
C ALA A 183 -10.01 10.82 9.06
N TYR A 184 -9.14 11.42 8.26
CA TYR A 184 -7.87 11.97 8.71
C TYR A 184 -8.04 13.42 9.14
#